data_b3ff3003365eef0b2fe18b9eba3c2ec0
#
_entry.id   b3ff3003365eef0b2fe18b9eba3c2ec0
#
_cell.length_a   1.000
_cell.length_b   1.000
_cell.length_c   1.000
_cell.angle_alpha   90.00
_cell.angle_beta   90.00
_cell.angle_gamma   90.00
#
_symmetry.space_group_name_H-M   'P 1'
#
loop_
_entity.id
_entity.type
_entity.pdbx_description
1 polymer ?
#
loop_
_entity_poly.entity_id
_entity_poly.type
_entity_poly.pdbx_seq_one_letter_code
_entity_poly.pdbx_strand_id
1 'polypeptide(L)'
;MVRAKKIISIIMIISLISVCFSGCKKEKNDKYTESWIEWEEEVDGTSGNNSDAVSGDKSSKGSDSGKIKSTQAVPPVADEKYFPKDWVNARAQYEKAHNPYNIPAKLKGTTVTFATWIDHTKSEAANAWNTFEKATGIKVKWVEIPQREYISKLASMMASDTAPDVFVENNDFFPQSLNIAQPLNKISTIDFNDPIWDQSIIKESTFGNNVYYINTMYTIWSGGDSVYYNKKAFEDNGLLTPQDYIDAGQWTMDSLIKCMTEFKALNSSYTGGNVGPQYFASTAGSSLVSKKNGKFVSGIDDEAFTKAFRYFYEMRDAGLLGGTEKAFMDGTTGLYIVGTMGLKKTGFFKQMDPDNLGVAPIPPLDGNSTYYRSAIFRTYGICRGAKNAEGAGYFLRYFLDPYNYDYNQTFMNAELRDYYVNNIAGISADKKHFDFTGSAATVFGYSALERGTWVNTLRTTDAAQFKVELAKFSNEVNTAVNKCNQLVDSIIARDK
;
A
#
# COMPACT_ATOMS: atom_id res chain seq x y z
N MET A 1 6.32 -9.58 42.70
CA MET A 1 6.44 -8.27 42.02
C MET A 1 6.30 -8.32 40.50
N VAL A 2 6.87 -9.31 39.81
CA VAL A 2 6.79 -9.41 38.32
C VAL A 2 5.37 -9.65 37.79
N ARG A 3 4.51 -10.42 38.51
CA ARG A 3 3.11 -10.65 38.10
C ARG A 3 2.22 -9.40 38.22
N ALA A 4 2.44 -8.54 39.21
CA ALA A 4 1.67 -7.31 39.39
C ALA A 4 1.96 -6.27 38.33
N LYS A 5 3.21 -6.16 37.85
CA LYS A 5 3.57 -5.25 36.75
C LYS A 5 2.95 -5.65 35.41
N LYS A 6 2.79 -6.96 35.11
CA LYS A 6 2.09 -7.46 33.92
C LYS A 6 0.59 -7.11 33.94
N ILE A 7 -0.06 -7.19 35.10
CA ILE A 7 -1.48 -6.89 35.25
C ILE A 7 -1.75 -5.39 35.04
N ILE A 8 -0.89 -4.52 35.54
CA ILE A 8 -1.03 -3.06 35.39
C ILE A 8 -0.86 -2.63 33.92
N SER A 9 0.07 -3.23 33.18
CA SER A 9 0.23 -2.96 31.74
C SER A 9 -0.96 -3.44 30.92
N ILE A 10 -1.57 -4.58 31.27
CA ILE A 10 -2.76 -5.12 30.61
C ILE A 10 -3.99 -4.24 30.89
N ILE A 11 -4.14 -3.74 32.11
CA ILE A 11 -5.26 -2.85 32.49
C ILE A 11 -5.15 -1.49 31.77
N MET A 12 -3.94 -0.96 31.55
CA MET A 12 -3.73 0.26 30.77
C MET A 12 -4.08 0.07 29.28
N ILE A 13 -3.78 -1.08 28.71
CA ILE A 13 -4.14 -1.40 27.30
C ILE A 13 -5.68 -1.54 27.17
N ILE A 14 -6.33 -2.22 28.13
CA ILE A 14 -7.78 -2.40 28.10
C ILE A 14 -8.53 -1.07 28.35
N SER A 15 -8.02 -0.17 29.20
CA SER A 15 -8.65 1.13 29.44
C SER A 15 -8.53 2.09 28.24
N LEU A 16 -7.45 2.03 27.45
CA LEU A 16 -7.30 2.76 26.21
C LEU A 16 -8.26 2.25 25.10
N ILE A 17 -8.52 0.94 25.07
CA ILE A 17 -9.47 0.32 24.12
C ILE A 17 -10.92 0.63 24.52
N SER A 18 -11.25 0.68 25.81
CA SER A 18 -12.63 0.94 26.29
C SER A 18 -13.12 2.37 26.03
N VAL A 19 -12.24 3.35 25.91
CA VAL A 19 -12.63 4.74 25.62
C VAL A 19 -13.03 4.93 24.14
N CYS A 20 -12.59 4.04 23.24
CA CYS A 20 -12.93 4.13 21.81
C CYS A 20 -14.30 3.53 21.43
N PHE A 21 -14.98 2.79 22.31
CA PHE A 21 -16.20 2.06 21.96
C PHE A 21 -17.51 2.61 22.53
N SER A 22 -17.50 3.71 23.29
CA SER A 22 -18.72 4.25 23.90
C SER A 22 -19.28 5.47 23.16
N GLY A 23 -19.60 5.34 21.89
CA GLY A 23 -20.34 6.38 21.21
C GLY A 23 -20.37 6.28 19.71
N CYS A 24 -21.27 5.50 19.17
CA CYS A 24 -21.91 5.81 17.88
C CYS A 24 -23.13 4.91 17.66
N LYS A 25 -24.32 5.44 17.91
CA LYS A 25 -25.55 4.98 17.25
C LYS A 25 -25.53 5.55 15.84
N LYS A 26 -25.47 4.69 14.83
CA LYS A 26 -25.63 5.06 13.41
C LYS A 26 -27.08 5.44 13.13
N GLU A 27 -27.33 6.68 12.75
CA GLU A 27 -28.47 7.02 11.88
C GLU A 27 -28.05 6.80 10.43
N LYS A 28 -28.88 6.03 9.71
CA LYS A 28 -28.72 5.79 8.26
C LYS A 28 -29.09 7.07 7.50
N ASN A 29 -28.16 7.63 6.77
CA ASN A 29 -28.45 8.51 5.64
C ASN A 29 -27.65 7.99 4.44
N ASP A 30 -28.33 7.15 3.66
CA ASP A 30 -27.87 6.67 2.36
C ASP A 30 -27.92 7.81 1.35
N LYS A 31 -26.80 8.12 0.67
CA LYS A 31 -26.81 8.29 -0.80
C LYS A 31 -25.55 8.75 -1.47
N TYR A 32 -24.38 8.90 -0.91
CA TYR A 32 -23.18 9.32 -1.69
C TYR A 32 -21.81 8.85 -1.13
N THR A 33 -21.76 7.76 -0.37
CA THR A 33 -20.51 7.28 0.25
C THR A 33 -20.02 5.91 -0.24
N GLU A 34 -20.71 5.27 -1.18
CA GLU A 34 -20.48 3.84 -1.46
C GLU A 34 -19.36 3.52 -2.48
N SER A 35 -18.85 4.48 -3.25
CA SER A 35 -17.94 4.14 -4.36
C SER A 35 -16.46 3.97 -4.01
N TRP A 36 -16.03 4.24 -2.78
CA TRP A 36 -14.61 4.26 -2.42
C TRP A 36 -14.17 3.28 -1.33
N ILE A 37 -15.13 2.66 -0.63
CA ILE A 37 -14.88 1.68 0.45
C ILE A 37 -15.07 0.23 -0.03
N GLU A 38 -15.88 0.00 -1.06
CA GLU A 38 -16.17 -1.33 -1.59
C GLU A 38 -15.03 -2.01 -2.36
N TRP A 39 -14.00 -1.27 -2.73
CA TRP A 39 -12.91 -1.74 -3.61
C TRP A 39 -11.90 -2.70 -2.96
N GLU A 40 -11.89 -2.83 -1.64
CA GLU A 40 -11.06 -3.82 -0.96
C GLU A 40 -11.81 -5.14 -0.65
N GLU A 41 -13.14 -5.19 -0.79
CA GLU A 41 -13.95 -6.38 -0.47
C GLU A 41 -14.23 -7.31 -1.68
N GLU A 42 -14.08 -6.85 -2.93
CA GLU A 42 -14.38 -7.65 -4.13
C GLU A 42 -13.22 -8.48 -4.72
N VAL A 43 -12.17 -8.76 -3.98
CA VAL A 43 -11.19 -9.79 -4.37
C VAL A 43 -11.53 -11.14 -3.72
N ASP A 44 -12.78 -11.36 -3.37
CA ASP A 44 -13.24 -12.68 -2.96
C ASP A 44 -13.89 -13.38 -4.18
N GLY A 45 -13.12 -14.33 -4.73
CA GLY A 45 -13.47 -15.05 -5.94
C GLY A 45 -14.76 -15.83 -5.81
N THR A 46 -15.83 -15.35 -6.40
CA THR A 46 -16.94 -16.19 -6.83
C THR A 46 -16.91 -16.36 -8.33
N SER A 47 -16.12 -17.32 -8.79
CA SER A 47 -16.27 -17.93 -10.10
C SER A 47 -17.52 -18.81 -10.10
N GLY A 48 -18.49 -18.45 -10.94
CA GLY A 48 -19.72 -19.16 -11.14
C GLY A 48 -19.53 -20.61 -11.59
N ASN A 49 -20.35 -21.46 -11.03
CA ASN A 49 -20.57 -22.84 -11.42
C ASN A 49 -20.86 -22.99 -12.91
N ASN A 50 -20.14 -23.89 -13.55
CA ASN A 50 -20.72 -24.76 -14.56
C ASN A 50 -20.28 -26.19 -14.28
N SER A 51 -21.29 -26.98 -13.93
CA SER A 51 -21.27 -28.43 -13.83
C SER A 51 -21.12 -29.07 -15.19
N ASP A 52 -20.17 -29.99 -15.34
CA ASP A 52 -20.43 -31.21 -16.08
C ASP A 52 -19.58 -32.36 -15.52
N ALA A 53 -20.28 -33.42 -15.16
CA ALA A 53 -19.79 -34.63 -14.56
C ALA A 53 -19.24 -35.58 -15.62
N VAL A 54 -18.07 -36.16 -15.36
CA VAL A 54 -17.74 -37.52 -15.85
C VAL A 54 -16.99 -38.29 -14.78
N SER A 55 -17.52 -39.47 -14.53
CA SER A 55 -17.12 -40.49 -13.57
C SER A 55 -15.91 -41.33 -13.97
N GLY A 56 -15.27 -41.92 -12.95
CA GLY A 56 -14.52 -43.19 -13.04
C GLY A 56 -13.05 -43.06 -12.71
N ASP A 57 -12.44 -43.75 -11.89
CA ASP A 57 -12.45 -45.01 -11.20
C ASP A 57 -11.09 -45.21 -10.47
N LYS A 58 -11.13 -45.71 -9.29
CA LYS A 58 -10.22 -46.47 -8.41
C LYS A 58 -8.70 -46.62 -8.63
N SER A 59 -8.08 -46.38 -7.49
CA SER A 59 -7.08 -47.25 -6.78
C SER A 59 -5.64 -47.38 -7.31
N SER A 60 -4.66 -47.02 -6.47
CA SER A 60 -3.81 -48.02 -5.80
C SER A 60 -2.82 -47.41 -4.82
N LYS A 61 -2.56 -48.13 -3.73
CA LYS A 61 -1.57 -47.95 -2.69
C LYS A 61 -0.15 -48.10 -3.24
N GLY A 62 0.79 -47.31 -2.68
CA GLY A 62 2.20 -47.57 -2.79
C GLY A 62 3.00 -46.68 -1.85
N SER A 63 3.37 -47.22 -0.69
CA SER A 63 4.38 -46.67 0.21
C SER A 63 5.74 -46.80 -0.44
N ASP A 64 6.50 -45.67 -0.53
CA ASP A 64 7.94 -45.78 -0.62
C ASP A 64 8.61 -44.62 0.09
N SER A 65 9.39 -44.99 1.12
CA SER A 65 10.22 -44.10 1.92
C SER A 65 11.51 -43.81 1.14
N GLY A 66 11.47 -42.79 0.28
CA GLY A 66 12.63 -42.36 -0.52
C GLY A 66 13.34 -41.17 0.14
N LYS A 67 14.62 -41.37 0.41
CA LYS A 67 15.61 -40.39 0.89
C LYS A 67 15.42 -39.00 0.32
N ILE A 68 15.30 -37.99 1.19
CA ILE A 68 15.27 -36.55 0.85
C ILE A 68 16.61 -36.20 0.22
N LYS A 69 16.64 -36.06 -1.10
CA LYS A 69 17.73 -35.43 -1.84
C LYS A 69 17.74 -33.95 -1.55
N SER A 70 18.92 -33.37 -1.48
CA SER A 70 19.21 -31.94 -1.30
C SER A 70 18.19 -31.05 -1.96
N THR A 71 17.64 -30.09 -1.20
CA THR A 71 16.69 -29.10 -1.64
C THR A 71 17.24 -28.32 -2.83
N GLN A 72 16.78 -28.66 -4.01
CA GLN A 72 16.92 -27.80 -5.19
C GLN A 72 16.16 -26.51 -4.91
N ALA A 73 16.83 -25.38 -5.00
CA ALA A 73 16.18 -24.07 -4.87
C ALA A 73 14.98 -24.00 -5.80
N VAL A 74 13.84 -23.51 -5.30
CA VAL A 74 12.68 -23.26 -6.14
C VAL A 74 13.05 -22.17 -7.12
N PRO A 75 12.91 -22.37 -8.45
CA PRO A 75 13.28 -21.33 -9.40
C PRO A 75 12.42 -20.08 -9.18
N PRO A 76 12.98 -18.88 -9.32
CA PRO A 76 12.23 -17.64 -9.22
C PRO A 76 11.16 -17.58 -10.31
N VAL A 77 10.01 -17.01 -9.98
CA VAL A 77 8.92 -16.80 -10.96
C VAL A 77 9.17 -15.54 -11.79
N ALA A 78 9.79 -14.51 -11.20
CA ALA A 78 10.13 -13.29 -11.90
C ALA A 78 11.48 -13.41 -12.63
N ASP A 79 11.51 -12.93 -13.87
CA ASP A 79 12.73 -12.87 -14.68
C ASP A 79 13.56 -11.64 -14.26
N GLU A 80 14.86 -11.81 -14.04
CA GLU A 80 15.81 -10.75 -13.65
C GLU A 80 15.79 -9.53 -14.59
N LYS A 81 15.46 -9.73 -15.87
CA LYS A 81 15.35 -8.64 -16.85
C LYS A 81 14.29 -7.58 -16.47
N TYR A 82 13.36 -7.89 -15.57
CA TYR A 82 12.32 -6.97 -15.12
C TYR A 82 12.79 -5.97 -14.08
N PHE A 83 13.99 -6.16 -13.52
CA PHE A 83 14.53 -5.30 -12.46
C PHE A 83 15.75 -4.53 -12.94
N PRO A 84 16.04 -3.36 -12.35
CA PRO A 84 17.26 -2.61 -12.64
C PRO A 84 18.50 -3.48 -12.39
N LYS A 85 19.43 -3.47 -13.33
CA LYS A 85 20.66 -4.29 -13.26
C LYS A 85 21.46 -4.07 -11.99
N ASP A 86 21.54 -2.84 -11.52
CA ASP A 86 22.29 -2.52 -10.30
C ASP A 86 21.64 -3.18 -9.06
N TRP A 87 20.32 -3.20 -8.99
CA TRP A 87 19.62 -3.88 -7.92
C TRP A 87 19.79 -5.41 -8.01
N VAL A 88 19.68 -5.99 -9.21
CA VAL A 88 19.90 -7.43 -9.43
C VAL A 88 21.31 -7.82 -8.99
N ASN A 89 22.32 -7.03 -9.37
CA ASN A 89 23.71 -7.27 -8.98
C ASN A 89 23.91 -7.14 -7.46
N ALA A 90 23.33 -6.11 -6.83
CA ALA A 90 23.43 -5.92 -5.38
C ALA A 90 22.78 -7.08 -4.62
N ARG A 91 21.60 -7.55 -5.07
CA ARG A 91 20.91 -8.70 -4.50
C ARG A 91 21.74 -9.98 -4.63
N ALA A 92 22.29 -10.27 -5.81
CA ALA A 92 23.11 -11.44 -6.04
C ALA A 92 24.40 -11.43 -5.19
N GLN A 93 25.06 -10.27 -5.06
CA GLN A 93 26.22 -10.11 -4.19
C GLN A 93 25.89 -10.34 -2.72
N TYR A 94 24.77 -9.78 -2.26
CA TYR A 94 24.29 -9.97 -0.89
C TYR A 94 24.00 -11.44 -0.61
N GLU A 95 23.25 -12.12 -1.47
CA GLU A 95 22.91 -13.54 -1.31
C GLU A 95 24.16 -14.44 -1.31
N LYS A 96 25.12 -14.15 -2.14
CA LYS A 96 26.42 -14.87 -2.16
C LYS A 96 27.20 -14.69 -0.85
N ALA A 97 27.17 -13.48 -0.29
CA ALA A 97 27.91 -13.16 0.92
C ALA A 97 27.24 -13.70 2.20
N HIS A 98 25.92 -13.66 2.28
CA HIS A 98 25.16 -13.90 3.52
C HIS A 98 24.37 -15.20 3.50
N ASN A 99 24.13 -15.80 2.32
CA ASN A 99 23.33 -17.02 2.17
C ASN A 99 22.01 -16.98 2.98
N PRO A 100 21.08 -16.05 2.67
CA PRO A 100 19.92 -15.75 3.52
C PRO A 100 18.94 -16.91 3.66
N TYR A 101 19.12 -17.99 2.89
CA TYR A 101 18.32 -19.21 2.97
C TYR A 101 19.06 -20.37 3.63
N ASN A 102 20.19 -20.11 4.30
CA ASN A 102 20.85 -21.10 5.15
C ASN A 102 20.08 -21.24 6.48
N ILE A 103 18.98 -21.96 6.46
CA ILE A 103 18.08 -22.10 7.60
C ILE A 103 18.69 -22.96 8.70
N PRO A 104 18.85 -22.43 9.95
CA PRO A 104 19.33 -23.20 11.08
C PRO A 104 18.48 -24.45 11.33
N ALA A 105 19.15 -25.56 11.68
CA ALA A 105 18.46 -26.83 11.91
C ALA A 105 17.35 -26.74 12.97
N LYS A 106 17.53 -25.89 13.99
CA LYS A 106 16.52 -25.65 15.07
C LYS A 106 15.20 -25.08 14.57
N LEU A 107 15.18 -24.44 13.40
CA LEU A 107 13.98 -23.84 12.80
C LEU A 107 13.26 -24.78 11.83
N LYS A 108 13.93 -25.81 11.31
CA LYS A 108 13.30 -26.77 10.41
C LYS A 108 12.22 -27.56 11.13
N GLY A 109 11.04 -27.66 10.50
CA GLY A 109 9.85 -28.28 11.09
C GLY A 109 9.05 -27.39 12.04
N THR A 110 9.54 -26.19 12.39
CA THR A 110 8.75 -25.21 13.14
C THR A 110 7.68 -24.58 12.25
N THR A 111 6.75 -23.86 12.88
CA THR A 111 5.66 -23.18 12.17
C THR A 111 5.73 -21.67 12.42
N VAL A 112 5.60 -20.88 11.38
CA VAL A 112 5.32 -19.44 11.42
C VAL A 112 3.82 -19.24 11.22
N THR A 113 3.19 -18.47 12.09
CA THR A 113 1.79 -18.09 11.99
C THR A 113 1.69 -16.68 11.42
N PHE A 114 0.94 -16.51 10.32
CA PHE A 114 0.73 -15.22 9.66
C PHE A 114 -0.74 -14.81 9.73
N ALA A 115 -1.01 -13.71 10.43
CA ALA A 115 -2.34 -13.14 10.53
C ALA A 115 -2.59 -12.17 9.37
N THR A 116 -3.67 -12.40 8.62
CA THR A 116 -4.09 -11.56 7.50
C THR A 116 -5.53 -11.87 7.12
N TRP A 117 -6.20 -10.94 6.45
CA TRP A 117 -7.54 -11.14 5.87
C TRP A 117 -7.46 -11.65 4.41
N ILE A 118 -6.27 -11.78 3.84
CA ILE A 118 -6.04 -12.20 2.45
C ILE A 118 -5.63 -13.67 2.43
N ASP A 119 -6.30 -14.48 1.61
CA ASP A 119 -5.86 -15.85 1.29
C ASP A 119 -4.69 -15.79 0.29
N HIS A 120 -3.48 -15.77 0.80
CA HIS A 120 -2.28 -15.73 -0.03
C HIS A 120 -2.02 -16.99 -0.85
N THR A 121 -2.74 -18.09 -0.59
CA THR A 121 -2.63 -19.30 -1.43
C THR A 121 -3.24 -19.07 -2.81
N LYS A 122 -4.04 -18.02 -3.00
CA LYS A 122 -4.76 -17.68 -4.23
C LYS A 122 -4.39 -16.28 -4.77
N SER A 123 -3.50 -15.55 -4.09
CA SER A 123 -3.07 -14.21 -4.49
C SER A 123 -1.85 -14.24 -5.40
N GLU A 124 -1.36 -13.08 -5.81
CA GLU A 124 -0.10 -12.91 -6.55
C GLU A 124 1.13 -13.42 -5.77
N ALA A 125 1.01 -13.54 -4.44
CA ALA A 125 2.02 -14.13 -3.57
C ALA A 125 1.89 -15.66 -3.42
N ALA A 126 0.97 -16.31 -4.16
CA ALA A 126 0.69 -17.73 -4.00
C ALA A 126 1.93 -18.61 -4.20
N ASN A 127 2.81 -18.24 -5.13
CA ASN A 127 4.06 -18.96 -5.32
C ASN A 127 4.94 -18.90 -4.07
N ALA A 128 5.17 -17.71 -3.53
CA ALA A 128 5.96 -17.51 -2.32
C ALA A 128 5.37 -18.30 -1.13
N TRP A 129 4.06 -18.22 -0.96
CA TRP A 129 3.36 -18.93 0.11
C TRP A 129 3.48 -20.45 -0.03
N ASN A 130 3.15 -21.00 -1.19
CA ASN A 130 3.06 -22.45 -1.41
C ASN A 130 4.43 -23.13 -1.48
N THR A 131 5.51 -22.40 -1.73
CA THR A 131 6.86 -22.96 -1.88
C THR A 131 7.74 -22.73 -0.66
N PHE A 132 7.36 -21.87 0.28
CA PHE A 132 8.15 -21.51 1.45
C PHE A 132 8.60 -22.71 2.30
N GLU A 133 7.67 -23.61 2.65
CA GLU A 133 8.01 -24.82 3.43
C GLU A 133 9.03 -25.70 2.71
N LYS A 134 8.84 -25.87 1.40
CA LYS A 134 9.76 -26.68 0.57
C LYS A 134 11.15 -26.06 0.49
N ALA A 135 11.22 -24.72 0.41
CA ALA A 135 12.48 -24.01 0.30
C ALA A 135 13.26 -23.95 1.62
N THR A 136 12.55 -23.86 2.75
CA THR A 136 13.16 -23.57 4.06
C THR A 136 13.06 -24.69 5.08
N GLY A 137 12.09 -25.58 4.93
CA GLY A 137 11.71 -26.56 5.95
C GLY A 137 10.92 -25.97 7.12
N ILE A 138 10.53 -24.69 7.05
CA ILE A 138 9.67 -24.01 8.02
C ILE A 138 8.25 -24.01 7.46
N LYS A 139 7.25 -24.41 8.26
CA LYS A 139 5.85 -24.37 7.88
C LYS A 139 5.29 -22.99 8.02
N VAL A 140 4.29 -22.63 7.21
CA VAL A 140 3.51 -21.42 7.38
C VAL A 140 2.04 -21.77 7.61
N LYS A 141 1.41 -21.06 8.55
CA LYS A 141 -0.02 -21.22 8.86
C LYS A 141 -0.71 -19.86 8.77
N TRP A 142 -1.75 -19.80 7.95
CA TRP A 142 -2.64 -18.66 7.88
C TRP A 142 -3.55 -18.59 9.11
N VAL A 143 -3.64 -17.39 9.69
CA VAL A 143 -4.59 -17.03 10.75
C VAL A 143 -5.48 -15.96 10.17
N GLU A 144 -6.65 -16.36 9.69
CA GLU A 144 -7.63 -15.45 9.13
C GLU A 144 -8.20 -14.53 10.20
N ILE A 145 -8.11 -13.22 9.97
CA ILE A 145 -8.70 -12.19 10.80
C ILE A 145 -9.35 -11.15 9.89
N PRO A 146 -10.67 -10.97 9.93
CA PRO A 146 -11.35 -9.96 9.13
C PRO A 146 -10.75 -8.56 9.36
N GLN A 147 -10.59 -7.77 8.29
CA GLN A 147 -9.91 -6.48 8.35
C GLN A 147 -10.55 -5.53 9.38
N ARG A 148 -11.88 -5.52 9.49
CA ARG A 148 -12.62 -4.66 10.43
C ARG A 148 -12.33 -4.96 11.91
N GLU A 149 -11.93 -6.20 12.23
CA GLU A 149 -11.63 -6.65 13.60
C GLU A 149 -10.11 -6.80 13.85
N TYR A 150 -9.30 -6.47 12.86
CA TYR A 150 -7.92 -6.91 12.78
C TYR A 150 -7.08 -6.50 14.00
N ILE A 151 -7.01 -5.21 14.30
CA ILE A 151 -6.21 -4.70 15.42
C ILE A 151 -6.73 -5.16 16.78
N SER A 152 -8.05 -5.16 16.98
CA SER A 152 -8.67 -5.59 18.25
C SER A 152 -8.45 -7.08 18.49
N LYS A 153 -8.50 -7.90 17.43
CA LYS A 153 -8.27 -9.34 17.51
C LYS A 153 -6.81 -9.64 17.80
N LEU A 154 -5.87 -8.97 17.11
CA LEU A 154 -4.43 -9.10 17.41
C LEU A 154 -4.11 -8.71 18.86
N ALA A 155 -4.66 -7.61 19.35
CA ALA A 155 -4.49 -7.21 20.75
C ALA A 155 -5.02 -8.25 21.74
N SER A 156 -6.20 -8.83 21.47
CA SER A 156 -6.77 -9.95 22.24
C SER A 156 -5.89 -11.17 22.23
N MET A 157 -5.36 -11.56 21.07
CA MET A 157 -4.47 -12.72 20.93
C MET A 157 -3.15 -12.51 21.68
N MET A 158 -2.60 -11.30 21.67
CA MET A 158 -1.43 -10.96 22.49
C MET A 158 -1.72 -11.07 23.98
N ALA A 159 -2.87 -10.57 24.43
CA ALA A 159 -3.26 -10.63 25.85
C ALA A 159 -3.44 -12.07 26.35
N SER A 160 -3.87 -12.98 25.47
CA SER A 160 -4.05 -14.42 25.78
C SER A 160 -2.82 -15.30 25.49
N ASP A 161 -1.66 -14.70 25.18
CA ASP A 161 -0.42 -15.41 24.82
C ASP A 161 -0.56 -16.32 23.58
N THR A 162 -1.46 -15.95 22.65
CA THR A 162 -1.70 -16.64 21.38
C THR A 162 -1.38 -15.75 20.17
N ALA A 163 -0.52 -14.74 20.35
CA ALA A 163 -0.13 -13.83 19.27
C ALA A 163 0.37 -14.60 18.05
N PRO A 164 -0.03 -14.22 16.84
CA PRO A 164 0.59 -14.73 15.62
C PRO A 164 2.05 -14.22 15.53
N ASP A 165 2.86 -14.85 14.68
CA ASP A 165 4.24 -14.41 14.52
C ASP A 165 4.30 -13.17 13.62
N VAL A 166 3.62 -13.18 12.48
CA VAL A 166 3.62 -12.12 11.47
C VAL A 166 2.22 -11.50 11.35
N PHE A 167 2.19 -10.20 11.11
CA PHE A 167 0.97 -9.48 10.80
C PHE A 167 1.18 -8.43 9.70
N VAL A 168 0.09 -8.05 9.03
CA VAL A 168 0.07 -6.98 8.02
C VAL A 168 -0.22 -5.66 8.70
N GLU A 169 0.49 -4.62 8.28
CA GLU A 169 0.22 -3.23 8.60
C GLU A 169 -0.21 -2.49 7.35
N ASN A 170 -1.23 -1.67 7.45
CA ASN A 170 -1.60 -0.72 6.42
C ASN A 170 -1.87 0.67 7.02
N ASN A 171 -2.13 1.65 6.17
CA ASN A 171 -2.40 3.02 6.62
C ASN A 171 -3.51 3.13 7.68
N ASP A 172 -4.49 2.21 7.70
CA ASP A 172 -5.66 2.32 8.59
C ASP A 172 -5.34 1.92 10.04
N PHE A 173 -4.24 1.21 10.26
CA PHE A 173 -3.87 0.72 11.58
C PHE A 173 -2.72 1.48 12.22
N PHE A 174 -1.96 2.21 11.42
CA PHE A 174 -0.81 2.96 11.86
C PHE A 174 -1.22 4.32 12.48
N PRO A 175 -0.63 4.80 13.59
CA PRO A 175 0.47 4.19 14.33
C PRO A 175 0.03 3.24 15.46
N GLN A 176 -1.26 2.92 15.63
CA GLN A 176 -1.77 2.11 16.74
C GLN A 176 -1.15 0.71 16.75
N SER A 177 -0.90 0.15 15.59
CA SER A 177 -0.24 -1.15 15.38
C SER A 177 1.17 -1.25 15.98
N LEU A 178 1.83 -0.11 16.27
CA LEU A 178 3.09 -0.09 17.01
C LEU A 178 2.97 -0.72 18.43
N ASN A 179 1.77 -0.75 19.01
CA ASN A 179 1.55 -1.47 20.25
C ASN A 179 1.68 -2.99 20.10
N ILE A 180 1.40 -3.49 18.90
CA ILE A 180 1.44 -4.92 18.56
C ILE A 180 2.83 -5.32 18.10
N ALA A 181 3.52 -4.47 17.36
CA ALA A 181 4.82 -4.75 16.77
C ALA A 181 5.95 -4.83 17.79
N GLN A 182 6.89 -5.76 17.59
CA GLN A 182 8.19 -5.74 18.25
C GLN A 182 9.26 -5.13 17.34
N PRO A 183 10.36 -4.60 17.90
CA PRO A 183 11.48 -4.10 17.11
C PRO A 183 12.11 -5.20 16.27
N LEU A 184 12.15 -5.01 14.95
CA LEU A 184 12.69 -5.97 13.99
C LEU A 184 14.21 -6.04 14.02
N ASN A 185 14.89 -4.95 14.40
CA ASN A 185 16.35 -4.92 14.55
C ASN A 185 16.86 -5.72 15.76
N LYS A 186 15.96 -6.28 16.57
CA LYS A 186 16.30 -7.25 17.65
C LYS A 186 16.13 -8.71 17.19
N ILE A 187 15.77 -8.94 15.93
CA ILE A 187 15.56 -10.27 15.34
C ILE A 187 16.75 -10.56 14.42
N SER A 188 17.58 -11.53 14.83
CA SER A 188 18.87 -11.83 14.20
C SER A 188 18.77 -12.28 12.72
N THR A 189 17.58 -12.69 12.29
CA THR A 189 17.33 -13.17 10.91
C THR A 189 16.86 -12.08 9.96
N ILE A 190 16.79 -10.82 10.41
CA ILE A 190 16.46 -9.67 9.59
C ILE A 190 17.69 -8.77 9.50
N ASP A 191 18.25 -8.65 8.31
CA ASP A 191 19.34 -7.72 8.00
C ASP A 191 18.81 -6.59 7.10
N PHE A 192 18.81 -5.38 7.62
CA PHE A 192 18.32 -4.20 6.88
C PHE A 192 19.25 -3.75 5.73
N ASN A 193 20.48 -4.32 5.65
CA ASN A 193 21.36 -4.11 4.50
C ASN A 193 21.00 -5.00 3.30
N ASP A 194 20.07 -5.95 3.44
CA ASP A 194 19.57 -6.73 2.32
C ASP A 194 18.89 -5.79 1.30
N PRO A 195 19.37 -5.73 0.06
CA PRO A 195 18.85 -4.79 -0.95
C PRO A 195 17.42 -5.06 -1.39
N ILE A 196 16.78 -6.13 -0.92
CA ILE A 196 15.36 -6.33 -1.19
C ILE A 196 14.47 -5.35 -0.42
N TRP A 197 14.94 -4.81 0.72
CA TRP A 197 14.12 -3.96 1.57
C TRP A 197 13.96 -2.54 1.02
N ASP A 198 12.75 -2.04 1.07
CA ASP A 198 12.46 -0.65 0.74
C ASP A 198 12.95 0.29 1.85
N GLN A 199 14.01 1.04 1.56
CA GLN A 199 14.62 1.96 2.51
C GLN A 199 13.69 3.11 2.91
N SER A 200 12.69 3.46 2.07
CA SER A 200 11.67 4.44 2.44
C SER A 200 10.77 3.91 3.56
N ILE A 201 10.38 2.64 3.47
CA ILE A 201 9.59 1.97 4.50
C ILE A 201 10.39 1.84 5.80
N ILE A 202 11.66 1.44 5.72
CA ILE A 202 12.52 1.35 6.91
C ILE A 202 12.62 2.72 7.59
N LYS A 203 12.86 3.79 6.82
CA LYS A 203 12.91 5.17 7.33
C LYS A 203 11.61 5.57 8.02
N GLU A 204 10.47 5.34 7.37
CA GLU A 204 9.15 5.68 7.93
C GLU A 204 8.75 4.78 9.11
N SER A 205 9.27 3.56 9.19
CA SER A 205 9.02 2.58 10.25
C SER A 205 10.00 2.70 11.41
N THR A 206 10.96 3.62 11.34
CA THR A 206 11.96 3.83 12.40
C THR A 206 11.44 4.84 13.43
N PHE A 207 11.44 4.42 14.71
CA PHE A 207 11.10 5.25 15.87
C PHE A 207 12.15 5.06 16.96
N GLY A 208 12.80 6.14 17.37
CA GLY A 208 14.02 6.04 18.17
C GLY A 208 15.11 5.28 17.41
N ASN A 209 15.61 4.20 18.02
CA ASN A 209 16.63 3.34 17.39
C ASN A 209 16.05 2.01 16.88
N ASN A 210 14.72 1.88 16.82
CA ASN A 210 14.06 0.64 16.48
C ASN A 210 13.28 0.75 15.17
N VAL A 211 13.39 -0.27 14.32
CA VAL A 211 12.58 -0.47 13.12
C VAL A 211 11.45 -1.44 13.44
N TYR A 212 10.22 -1.12 13.09
CA TYR A 212 9.05 -1.94 13.44
C TYR A 212 8.41 -2.66 12.26
N TYR A 213 8.59 -2.14 11.05
CA TYR A 213 7.98 -2.70 9.84
C TYR A 213 8.96 -2.74 8.69
N ILE A 214 8.73 -3.70 7.80
CA ILE A 214 9.46 -3.83 6.54
C ILE A 214 8.51 -4.09 5.39
N ASN A 215 8.96 -3.75 4.20
CA ASN A 215 8.42 -4.23 2.95
C ASN A 215 9.54 -4.23 1.90
N THR A 216 9.31 -4.89 0.77
CA THR A 216 10.25 -4.89 -0.34
C THR A 216 10.05 -3.70 -1.26
N MET A 217 11.12 -3.30 -1.97
CA MET A 217 11.09 -2.18 -2.91
C MET A 217 10.12 -2.43 -4.08
N TYR A 218 10.02 -3.64 -4.57
CA TYR A 218 9.23 -4.01 -5.74
C TYR A 218 7.92 -4.70 -5.41
N THR A 219 7.36 -4.45 -4.22
CA THR A 219 6.06 -5.01 -3.88
C THR A 219 4.97 -4.45 -4.80
N ILE A 220 4.13 -5.34 -5.32
CA ILE A 220 2.97 -4.99 -6.14
C ILE A 220 1.90 -4.19 -5.38
N TRP A 221 2.04 -4.04 -4.08
CA TRP A 221 1.11 -3.35 -3.18
C TRP A 221 1.55 -1.94 -2.78
N SER A 222 2.76 -1.51 -3.16
CA SER A 222 3.31 -0.21 -2.73
C SER A 222 2.74 1.00 -3.49
N GLY A 223 1.64 0.83 -4.15
CA GLY A 223 0.92 1.77 -4.99
C GLY A 223 1.39 3.23 -4.98
N GLY A 224 1.60 3.79 -6.15
CA GLY A 224 1.75 5.21 -6.36
C GLY A 224 0.66 5.67 -7.31
N ASP A 225 0.08 6.84 -7.02
CA ASP A 225 -0.89 7.42 -7.92
C ASP A 225 -0.20 7.84 -9.22
N SER A 226 -0.88 7.61 -10.34
CA SER A 226 -0.39 7.91 -11.69
C SER A 226 -1.52 8.45 -12.56
N VAL A 227 -1.15 9.19 -13.59
CA VAL A 227 -2.07 9.64 -14.64
C VAL A 227 -2.21 8.52 -15.65
N TYR A 228 -3.41 8.01 -15.82
CA TYR A 228 -3.77 7.08 -16.88
C TYR A 228 -4.47 7.82 -18.01
N TYR A 229 -4.24 7.39 -19.24
CA TYR A 229 -4.89 7.92 -20.43
C TYR A 229 -5.18 6.83 -21.45
N ASN A 230 -6.25 7.01 -22.22
CA ASN A 230 -6.60 6.11 -23.30
C ASN A 230 -5.85 6.55 -24.57
N LYS A 231 -4.73 5.86 -24.90
CA LYS A 231 -3.87 6.18 -26.06
C LYS A 231 -4.70 6.35 -27.33
N LYS A 232 -5.54 5.33 -27.62
CA LYS A 232 -6.36 5.33 -28.82
C LYS A 232 -7.31 6.53 -28.88
N ALA A 233 -7.90 6.94 -27.75
CA ALA A 233 -8.82 8.08 -27.74
C ALA A 233 -8.10 9.41 -28.03
N PHE A 234 -6.84 9.56 -27.62
CA PHE A 234 -6.04 10.73 -27.98
C PHE A 234 -5.59 10.68 -29.45
N GLU A 235 -5.03 9.55 -29.89
CA GLU A 235 -4.50 9.36 -31.25
C GLU A 235 -5.58 9.50 -32.32
N ASP A 236 -6.75 8.87 -32.16
CA ASP A 236 -7.87 8.93 -33.11
C ASP A 236 -8.37 10.38 -33.31
N ASN A 237 -8.14 11.25 -32.36
CA ASN A 237 -8.55 12.65 -32.39
C ASN A 237 -7.38 13.62 -32.65
N GLY A 238 -6.19 13.12 -32.95
CA GLY A 238 -5.02 13.94 -33.25
C GLY A 238 -4.51 14.81 -32.09
N LEU A 239 -4.78 14.39 -30.83
CA LEU A 239 -4.34 15.07 -29.63
C LEU A 239 -2.96 14.56 -29.19
N LEU A 240 -2.15 15.46 -28.62
CA LEU A 240 -0.91 15.04 -27.95
C LEU A 240 -1.24 14.29 -26.68
N THR A 241 -0.59 13.15 -26.50
CA THR A 241 -0.69 12.33 -25.29
C THR A 241 0.17 12.90 -24.16
N PRO A 242 -0.08 12.53 -22.89
CA PRO A 242 0.86 12.80 -21.79
C PRO A 242 2.30 12.36 -22.08
N GLN A 243 2.50 11.24 -22.81
CA GLN A 243 3.85 10.77 -23.17
C GLN A 243 4.54 11.72 -24.17
N ASP A 244 3.81 12.29 -25.14
CA ASP A 244 4.41 13.27 -26.06
C ASP A 244 4.95 14.50 -25.33
N TYR A 245 4.23 14.98 -24.28
CA TYR A 245 4.72 16.07 -23.44
C TYR A 245 5.94 15.65 -22.58
N ILE A 246 6.00 14.40 -22.09
CA ILE A 246 7.16 13.87 -21.37
C ILE A 246 8.37 13.83 -22.28
N ASP A 247 8.23 13.29 -23.48
CA ASP A 247 9.31 13.16 -24.46
C ASP A 247 9.85 14.52 -24.93
N ALA A 248 8.96 15.53 -24.97
CA ALA A 248 9.34 16.92 -25.24
C ALA A 248 9.93 17.66 -24.01
N GLY A 249 9.97 17.03 -22.82
CA GLY A 249 10.40 17.69 -21.58
C GLY A 249 9.44 18.80 -21.09
N GLN A 250 8.16 18.72 -21.47
CA GLN A 250 7.14 19.74 -21.21
C GLN A 250 5.99 19.22 -20.34
N TRP A 251 6.18 18.10 -19.64
CA TRP A 251 5.15 17.54 -18.77
C TRP A 251 5.03 18.32 -17.47
N THR A 252 4.08 19.22 -17.39
CA THR A 252 3.80 20.16 -16.29
C THR A 252 2.31 20.13 -15.93
N MET A 253 1.92 20.80 -14.83
CA MET A 253 0.50 20.98 -14.50
C MET A 253 -0.28 21.69 -15.63
N ASP A 254 0.35 22.66 -16.29
CA ASP A 254 -0.28 23.36 -17.43
C ASP A 254 -0.52 22.42 -18.61
N SER A 255 0.41 21.54 -18.94
CA SER A 255 0.22 20.54 -20.00
C SER A 255 -0.81 19.48 -19.62
N LEU A 256 -0.90 19.07 -18.35
CA LEU A 256 -1.98 18.21 -17.87
C LEU A 256 -3.35 18.87 -18.08
N ILE A 257 -3.50 20.14 -17.66
CA ILE A 257 -4.74 20.90 -17.84
C ILE A 257 -5.06 21.08 -19.33
N LYS A 258 -4.03 21.31 -20.15
CA LYS A 258 -4.18 21.41 -21.60
C LYS A 258 -4.70 20.10 -22.21
N CYS A 259 -4.13 18.94 -21.87
CA CYS A 259 -4.66 17.63 -22.29
C CYS A 259 -6.15 17.48 -21.94
N MET A 260 -6.52 17.83 -20.71
CA MET A 260 -7.92 17.76 -20.26
C MET A 260 -8.83 18.71 -21.05
N THR A 261 -8.36 19.92 -21.33
CA THR A 261 -9.13 20.96 -22.05
C THR A 261 -9.34 20.56 -23.49
N GLU A 262 -8.31 20.14 -24.21
CA GLU A 262 -8.37 19.70 -25.59
C GLU A 262 -9.26 18.47 -25.74
N PHE A 263 -9.14 17.50 -24.83
CA PHE A 263 -9.97 16.29 -24.84
C PHE A 263 -11.46 16.62 -24.62
N LYS A 264 -11.78 17.47 -23.65
CA LYS A 264 -13.16 17.91 -23.41
C LYS A 264 -13.75 18.67 -24.60
N ALA A 265 -12.96 19.43 -25.34
CA ALA A 265 -13.40 20.21 -26.48
C ALA A 265 -13.85 19.34 -27.67
N LEU A 266 -13.47 18.06 -27.72
CA LEU A 266 -13.87 17.12 -28.77
C LEU A 266 -15.39 16.89 -28.80
N ASN A 267 -16.04 16.87 -27.67
CA ASN A 267 -17.48 16.64 -27.56
C ASN A 267 -18.02 17.22 -26.24
N SER A 268 -19.21 17.83 -26.28
CA SER A 268 -19.85 18.43 -25.10
C SER A 268 -20.13 17.40 -23.96
N SER A 269 -20.30 16.12 -24.30
CA SER A 269 -20.52 15.02 -23.35
C SER A 269 -19.22 14.46 -22.76
N TYR A 270 -18.05 14.83 -23.29
CA TYR A 270 -16.77 14.33 -22.82
C TYR A 270 -16.34 15.07 -21.55
N THR A 271 -15.47 14.41 -20.77
CA THR A 271 -14.85 15.02 -19.59
C THR A 271 -13.33 15.03 -19.76
N GLY A 272 -12.67 16.07 -19.26
CA GLY A 272 -11.22 16.18 -19.30
C GLY A 272 -10.55 15.10 -18.48
N GLY A 273 -11.05 14.84 -17.26
CA GLY A 273 -10.51 13.75 -16.46
C GLY A 273 -11.12 13.60 -15.07
N ASN A 274 -10.87 12.42 -14.46
CA ASN A 274 -11.18 12.14 -13.07
C ASN A 274 -9.88 12.29 -12.23
N VAL A 275 -9.79 13.39 -11.51
CA VAL A 275 -8.63 13.73 -10.70
C VAL A 275 -9.05 14.24 -9.32
N GLY A 276 -8.18 14.09 -8.33
CA GLY A 276 -8.40 14.59 -6.98
C GLY A 276 -7.24 15.45 -6.47
N PRO A 277 -7.51 16.50 -5.67
CA PRO A 277 -6.49 17.46 -5.24
C PRO A 277 -5.40 16.83 -4.36
N GLN A 278 -5.73 15.78 -3.61
CA GLN A 278 -4.79 15.08 -2.74
C GLN A 278 -3.63 14.44 -3.52
N TYR A 279 -3.86 14.05 -4.78
CA TYR A 279 -2.81 13.49 -5.62
C TYR A 279 -1.74 14.53 -5.97
N PHE A 280 -2.16 15.76 -6.22
CA PHE A 280 -1.23 16.87 -6.50
C PHE A 280 -0.45 17.30 -5.25
N ALA A 281 -1.08 17.30 -4.08
CA ALA A 281 -0.39 17.58 -2.82
C ALA A 281 0.73 16.57 -2.56
N SER A 282 0.49 15.28 -2.84
CA SER A 282 1.48 14.22 -2.66
C SER A 282 2.74 14.43 -3.50
N THR A 283 2.62 14.99 -4.73
CA THR A 283 3.80 15.26 -5.58
C THR A 283 4.71 16.37 -5.04
N ALA A 284 4.20 17.20 -4.16
CA ALA A 284 4.97 18.21 -3.43
C ALA A 284 5.38 17.76 -2.01
N GLY A 285 5.13 16.50 -1.67
CA GLY A 285 5.44 15.92 -0.36
C GLY A 285 4.57 16.46 0.77
N SER A 286 3.30 16.79 0.46
CA SER A 286 2.35 17.39 1.40
C SER A 286 1.08 16.56 1.57
N SER A 287 0.55 16.54 2.78
CA SER A 287 -0.74 15.95 3.19
C SER A 287 -1.17 16.57 4.51
N LEU A 288 -2.44 16.41 4.92
CA LEU A 288 -2.91 16.98 6.20
C LEU A 288 -2.14 16.42 7.40
N VAL A 289 -1.77 15.14 7.36
CA VAL A 289 -0.91 14.51 8.35
C VAL A 289 0.21 13.77 7.62
N SER A 290 1.44 14.20 7.83
CA SER A 290 2.64 13.57 7.28
C SER A 290 3.65 13.30 8.38
N LYS A 291 4.80 12.71 8.04
CA LYS A 291 5.91 12.47 8.97
C LYS A 291 7.17 13.15 8.45
N LYS A 292 7.81 13.95 9.31
CA LYS A 292 9.10 14.59 9.03
C LYS A 292 10.05 14.34 10.21
N ASN A 293 11.25 13.85 9.92
CA ASN A 293 12.27 13.58 10.94
C ASN A 293 11.78 12.72 12.12
N GLY A 294 11.02 11.66 11.82
CA GLY A 294 10.52 10.72 12.84
C GLY A 294 9.31 11.21 13.65
N LYS A 295 8.80 12.41 13.39
CA LYS A 295 7.64 12.99 14.05
C LYS A 295 6.50 13.22 13.07
N PHE A 296 5.26 13.03 13.52
CA PHE A 296 4.08 13.45 12.76
C PHE A 296 3.97 14.95 12.77
N VAL A 297 3.59 15.52 11.63
CA VAL A 297 3.45 16.96 11.43
C VAL A 297 2.14 17.29 10.73
N SER A 298 1.60 18.46 11.03
CA SER A 298 0.42 19.02 10.38
C SER A 298 0.80 19.68 9.05
N GLY A 299 0.01 19.43 8.01
CA GLY A 299 0.11 20.10 6.71
C GLY A 299 -0.92 21.23 6.52
N ILE A 300 -1.65 21.62 7.56
CA ILE A 300 -2.71 22.66 7.47
C ILE A 300 -2.17 24.00 6.93
N ASP A 301 -0.97 24.37 7.33
CA ASP A 301 -0.34 25.62 6.91
C ASP A 301 0.67 25.43 5.77
N ASP A 302 0.70 24.25 5.13
CA ASP A 302 1.62 23.93 4.05
C ASP A 302 1.16 24.60 2.74
N GLU A 303 2.00 25.47 2.19
CA GLU A 303 1.70 26.15 0.92
C GLU A 303 1.54 25.17 -0.25
N ALA A 304 2.29 24.05 -0.25
CA ALA A 304 2.17 23.02 -1.28
C ALA A 304 0.79 22.38 -1.28
N PHE A 305 0.20 22.16 -0.08
CA PHE A 305 -1.17 21.67 0.05
C PHE A 305 -2.19 22.66 -0.53
N THR A 306 -2.06 23.95 -0.17
CA THR A 306 -2.92 25.02 -0.71
C THR A 306 -2.83 25.14 -2.22
N LYS A 307 -1.61 25.03 -2.77
CA LYS A 307 -1.35 25.14 -4.20
C LYS A 307 -1.95 23.97 -5.01
N ALA A 308 -1.89 22.75 -4.45
CA ALA A 308 -2.52 21.60 -5.07
C ALA A 308 -4.02 21.78 -5.25
N PHE A 309 -4.69 22.37 -4.26
CA PHE A 309 -6.11 22.69 -4.34
C PHE A 309 -6.41 23.82 -5.33
N ARG A 310 -5.51 24.80 -5.48
CA ARG A 310 -5.66 25.85 -6.50
C ARG A 310 -5.75 25.25 -7.90
N TYR A 311 -4.86 24.33 -8.28
CA TYR A 311 -4.92 23.64 -9.57
C TYR A 311 -6.20 22.81 -9.73
N PHE A 312 -6.62 22.16 -8.66
CA PHE A 312 -7.88 21.42 -8.69
C PHE A 312 -9.07 22.33 -8.94
N TYR A 313 -9.15 23.49 -8.29
CA TYR A 313 -10.25 24.44 -8.51
C TYR A 313 -10.23 25.04 -9.90
N GLU A 314 -9.06 25.33 -10.44
CA GLU A 314 -8.91 25.77 -11.83
C GLU A 314 -9.53 24.77 -12.82
N MET A 315 -9.20 23.48 -12.68
CA MET A 315 -9.78 22.41 -13.49
C MET A 315 -11.29 22.25 -13.27
N ARG A 316 -11.73 22.35 -12.02
CA ARG A 316 -13.15 22.24 -11.66
C ARG A 316 -13.97 23.37 -12.26
N ASP A 317 -13.55 24.61 -12.07
CA ASP A 317 -14.26 25.81 -12.48
C ASP A 317 -14.24 25.97 -14.01
N ALA A 318 -13.24 25.41 -14.70
CA ALA A 318 -13.22 25.23 -16.13
C ALA A 318 -14.13 24.06 -16.61
N GLY A 319 -14.78 23.33 -15.70
CA GLY A 319 -15.66 22.21 -16.02
C GLY A 319 -14.95 20.99 -16.63
N LEU A 320 -13.66 20.81 -16.33
CA LEU A 320 -12.85 19.73 -16.89
C LEU A 320 -13.04 18.40 -16.12
N LEU A 321 -13.48 18.48 -14.84
CA LEU A 321 -13.55 17.33 -13.95
C LEU A 321 -14.80 16.48 -14.19
N GLY A 322 -14.63 15.16 -14.14
CA GLY A 322 -15.72 14.19 -14.21
C GLY A 322 -15.26 12.86 -14.80
N GLY A 323 -16.24 12.03 -15.10
CA GLY A 323 -16.02 10.72 -15.70
C GLY A 323 -16.00 9.60 -14.67
N THR A 324 -16.27 8.39 -15.17
CA THR A 324 -16.21 7.13 -14.45
C THR A 324 -15.14 6.23 -15.07
N GLU A 325 -14.79 5.15 -14.43
CA GLU A 325 -13.90 4.13 -14.99
C GLU A 325 -14.41 3.62 -16.36
N LYS A 326 -15.71 3.35 -16.43
CA LYS A 326 -16.33 2.94 -17.71
C LYS A 326 -16.17 4.01 -18.79
N ALA A 327 -16.44 5.28 -18.48
CA ALA A 327 -16.31 6.38 -19.44
C ALA A 327 -14.85 6.58 -19.89
N PHE A 328 -13.89 6.32 -19.00
CA PHE A 328 -12.46 6.31 -19.33
C PHE A 328 -12.12 5.16 -20.30
N MET A 329 -12.57 3.93 -20.00
CA MET A 329 -12.35 2.78 -20.88
C MET A 329 -13.05 2.96 -22.24
N ASP A 330 -14.23 3.55 -22.26
CA ASP A 330 -14.99 3.86 -23.51
C ASP A 330 -14.39 5.04 -24.30
N GLY A 331 -13.35 5.72 -23.80
CA GLY A 331 -12.70 6.84 -24.49
C GLY A 331 -13.49 8.15 -24.45
N THR A 332 -14.37 8.36 -23.46
CA THR A 332 -15.14 9.60 -23.27
C THR A 332 -14.69 10.42 -22.05
N THR A 333 -13.72 9.93 -21.32
CA THR A 333 -12.95 10.64 -20.28
C THR A 333 -11.48 10.60 -20.65
N GLY A 334 -10.81 11.77 -20.71
CA GLY A 334 -9.43 11.87 -21.20
C GLY A 334 -8.41 11.26 -20.27
N LEU A 335 -8.40 11.71 -19.02
CA LEU A 335 -7.42 11.30 -18.01
C LEU A 335 -8.09 10.70 -16.78
N TYR A 336 -7.38 9.79 -16.10
CA TYR A 336 -7.82 9.20 -14.84
C TYR A 336 -6.63 9.07 -13.88
N ILE A 337 -6.73 9.64 -12.67
CA ILE A 337 -5.67 9.50 -11.67
C ILE A 337 -6.09 8.47 -10.62
N VAL A 338 -5.32 7.41 -10.51
CA VAL A 338 -5.53 6.32 -9.54
C VAL A 338 -4.20 5.62 -9.25
N GLY A 339 -4.17 4.82 -8.19
CA GLY A 339 -3.00 4.03 -7.82
C GLY A 339 -2.70 2.84 -8.74
N THR A 340 -1.77 1.98 -8.33
CA THR A 340 -1.29 0.81 -9.10
C THR A 340 -2.36 -0.18 -9.53
N MET A 341 -3.56 -0.15 -8.93
CA MET A 341 -4.68 -0.96 -9.39
C MET A 341 -5.07 -0.68 -10.85
N GLY A 342 -4.74 0.50 -11.40
CA GLY A 342 -4.93 0.78 -12.83
C GLY A 342 -4.06 -0.07 -13.75
N LEU A 343 -2.94 -0.59 -13.27
CA LEU A 343 -1.98 -1.40 -14.05
C LEU A 343 -2.30 -2.91 -14.04
N LYS A 344 -3.18 -3.37 -13.14
CA LYS A 344 -3.38 -4.79 -12.87
C LYS A 344 -4.49 -5.42 -13.69
N LYS A 345 -4.32 -6.69 -14.06
CA LYS A 345 -5.34 -7.50 -14.73
C LYS A 345 -6.66 -7.61 -13.96
N THR A 346 -6.61 -7.49 -12.65
CA THR A 346 -7.78 -7.50 -11.75
C THR A 346 -8.20 -6.10 -11.32
N GLY A 347 -7.57 -5.06 -11.88
CA GLY A 347 -7.76 -3.68 -11.45
C GLY A 347 -8.87 -2.93 -12.17
N PHE A 348 -8.83 -1.60 -12.03
CA PHE A 348 -9.87 -0.69 -12.53
C PHE A 348 -10.11 -0.81 -14.04
N PHE A 349 -9.06 -0.96 -14.82
CA PHE A 349 -9.14 -0.95 -16.28
C PHE A 349 -9.03 -2.35 -16.91
N LYS A 350 -9.35 -3.40 -16.14
CA LYS A 350 -9.24 -4.82 -16.54
C LYS A 350 -9.98 -5.21 -17.83
N GLN A 351 -10.97 -4.42 -18.25
CA GLN A 351 -11.74 -4.64 -19.48
C GLN A 351 -11.20 -3.85 -20.67
N MET A 352 -10.20 -2.98 -20.45
CA MET A 352 -9.56 -2.22 -21.50
C MET A 352 -8.51 -3.07 -22.21
N ASP A 353 -8.35 -2.85 -23.53
CA ASP A 353 -7.19 -3.37 -24.24
C ASP A 353 -5.92 -2.76 -23.62
N PRO A 354 -5.02 -3.57 -23.05
CA PRO A 354 -3.85 -3.07 -22.36
C PRO A 354 -2.90 -2.24 -23.24
N ASP A 355 -2.90 -2.45 -24.54
CA ASP A 355 -2.07 -1.69 -25.48
C ASP A 355 -2.62 -0.25 -25.70
N ASN A 356 -3.90 -0.04 -25.41
CA ASN A 356 -4.52 1.28 -25.41
C ASN A 356 -4.36 2.04 -24.09
N LEU A 357 -3.87 1.40 -23.03
CA LEU A 357 -3.66 2.06 -21.74
C LEU A 357 -2.30 2.73 -21.69
N GLY A 358 -2.28 4.06 -21.60
CA GLY A 358 -1.09 4.84 -21.32
C GLY A 358 -1.02 5.21 -19.84
N VAL A 359 0.21 5.39 -19.35
CA VAL A 359 0.47 5.82 -17.98
C VAL A 359 1.59 6.84 -17.94
N ALA A 360 1.41 7.88 -17.13
CA ALA A 360 2.37 8.96 -16.95
C ALA A 360 2.49 9.31 -15.45
N PRO A 361 3.61 9.89 -15.01
CA PRO A 361 3.68 10.45 -13.66
C PRO A 361 2.71 11.61 -13.52
N ILE A 362 2.18 11.84 -12.30
CA ILE A 362 1.53 13.11 -11.99
C ILE A 362 2.60 14.20 -12.11
N PRO A 363 2.36 15.30 -12.83
CA PRO A 363 3.38 16.33 -13.00
C PRO A 363 3.67 17.06 -11.68
N PRO A 364 4.90 17.58 -11.49
CA PRO A 364 5.25 18.35 -10.31
C PRO A 364 4.46 19.67 -10.24
N LEU A 365 4.19 20.14 -9.02
CA LEU A 365 3.63 21.48 -8.82
C LEU A 365 4.66 22.56 -9.17
N ASP A 366 4.38 23.42 -10.13
CA ASP A 366 5.13 24.65 -10.52
C ASP A 366 6.66 24.53 -10.53
N GLY A 367 7.22 23.72 -11.40
CA GLY A 367 8.66 23.65 -11.59
C GLY A 367 9.47 23.40 -10.30
N ASN A 368 8.80 22.89 -9.26
CA ASN A 368 9.44 22.54 -8.00
C ASN A 368 10.53 21.51 -8.29
N SER A 369 11.77 21.80 -7.92
CA SER A 369 12.90 20.87 -8.08
C SER A 369 12.73 19.58 -7.27
N THR A 370 11.86 19.60 -6.25
CA THR A 370 11.55 18.43 -5.43
C THR A 370 10.23 17.82 -5.89
N TYR A 371 10.34 16.60 -6.39
CA TYR A 371 9.22 15.82 -6.89
C TYR A 371 9.08 14.54 -6.09
N TYR A 372 7.88 14.29 -5.57
CA TYR A 372 7.58 13.08 -4.82
C TYR A 372 6.58 12.19 -5.55
N ARG A 373 6.62 10.90 -5.27
CA ARG A 373 5.57 9.95 -5.58
C ARG A 373 4.78 9.63 -4.33
N SER A 374 3.47 9.65 -4.42
CA SER A 374 2.63 9.08 -3.37
C SER A 374 2.96 7.60 -3.18
N ALA A 375 2.95 7.15 -1.95
CA ALA A 375 3.18 5.75 -1.62
C ALA A 375 2.20 5.31 -0.52
N ILE A 376 1.76 4.05 -0.59
CA ILE A 376 0.91 3.45 0.44
C ILE A 376 1.81 2.81 1.48
N PHE A 377 1.57 3.15 2.75
CA PHE A 377 2.26 2.52 3.87
C PHE A 377 1.61 1.17 4.17
N ARG A 378 1.86 0.19 3.30
CA ARG A 378 1.49 -1.22 3.51
C ARG A 378 2.75 -2.00 3.82
N THR A 379 2.83 -2.60 4.99
CA THR A 379 4.05 -3.16 5.53
C THR A 379 3.77 -4.41 6.35
N TYR A 380 4.82 -5.06 6.83
CA TYR A 380 4.73 -6.28 7.61
C TYR A 380 5.52 -6.12 8.89
N GLY A 381 4.94 -6.56 9.99
CA GLY A 381 5.55 -6.58 11.31
C GLY A 381 5.57 -7.97 11.91
N ILE A 382 6.38 -8.13 12.95
CA ILE A 382 6.38 -9.32 13.81
C ILE A 382 5.73 -8.94 15.13
N CYS A 383 4.75 -9.75 15.56
CA CYS A 383 4.01 -9.47 16.78
C CYS A 383 4.91 -9.57 18.00
N ARG A 384 4.67 -8.69 18.93
CA ARG A 384 5.21 -8.82 20.28
C ARG A 384 4.63 -10.08 20.93
N GLY A 385 5.50 -10.96 21.41
CA GLY A 385 5.11 -12.27 21.93
C GLY A 385 5.02 -13.36 20.86
N ALA A 386 5.49 -13.11 19.64
CA ALA A 386 5.66 -14.13 18.61
C ALA A 386 6.46 -15.32 19.15
N LYS A 387 5.98 -16.53 18.90
CA LYS A 387 6.62 -17.77 19.38
C LYS A 387 7.80 -18.18 18.48
N ASN A 388 7.80 -17.75 17.21
CA ASN A 388 8.82 -18.08 16.21
C ASN A 388 9.30 -16.83 15.45
N ALA A 389 9.75 -15.81 16.17
CA ALA A 389 10.20 -14.55 15.57
C ALA A 389 11.39 -14.73 14.60
N GLU A 390 12.34 -15.65 14.89
CA GLU A 390 13.45 -15.97 13.98
C GLU A 390 12.95 -16.62 12.68
N GLY A 391 12.02 -17.57 12.77
CA GLY A 391 11.38 -18.17 11.61
C GLY A 391 10.56 -17.16 10.80
N ALA A 392 9.92 -16.21 11.49
CA ALA A 392 9.16 -15.12 10.87
C ALA A 392 10.06 -14.19 10.04
N GLY A 393 11.30 -13.93 10.47
CA GLY A 393 12.26 -13.17 9.68
C GLY A 393 12.59 -13.86 8.35
N TYR A 394 12.85 -15.17 8.36
CA TYR A 394 13.04 -15.95 7.12
C TYR A 394 11.79 -15.98 6.26
N PHE A 395 10.60 -16.09 6.87
CA PHE A 395 9.34 -16.04 6.14
C PHE A 395 9.17 -14.70 5.43
N LEU A 396 9.34 -13.59 6.12
CA LEU A 396 9.19 -12.26 5.52
C LEU A 396 10.18 -12.04 4.38
N ARG A 397 11.44 -12.43 4.57
CA ARG A 397 12.46 -12.32 3.51
C ARG A 397 12.08 -13.14 2.27
N TYR A 398 11.55 -14.35 2.43
CA TYR A 398 11.14 -15.21 1.32
C TYR A 398 9.81 -14.76 0.71
N PHE A 399 8.84 -14.47 1.54
CA PHE A 399 7.48 -14.08 1.13
C PHE A 399 7.49 -12.74 0.38
N LEU A 400 8.33 -11.81 0.80
CA LEU A 400 8.44 -10.47 0.20
C LEU A 400 9.48 -10.39 -0.92
N ASP A 401 10.23 -11.46 -1.19
CA ASP A 401 11.20 -11.45 -2.30
C ASP A 401 10.46 -11.26 -3.62
N PRO A 402 10.73 -10.17 -4.36
CA PRO A 402 10.00 -9.87 -5.60
C PRO A 402 10.20 -10.94 -6.67
N TYR A 403 11.26 -11.76 -6.60
CA TYR A 403 11.45 -12.90 -7.50
C TYR A 403 10.42 -14.02 -7.30
N ASN A 404 9.75 -14.05 -6.15
CA ASN A 404 8.69 -15.02 -5.87
C ASN A 404 7.29 -14.56 -6.33
N TYR A 405 7.16 -13.34 -6.90
CA TYR A 405 5.90 -12.82 -7.42
C TYR A 405 5.77 -13.04 -8.93
N ASP A 406 4.57 -13.38 -9.38
CA ASP A 406 4.29 -13.51 -10.81
C ASP A 406 3.81 -12.18 -11.40
N TYR A 407 4.77 -11.33 -11.77
CA TYR A 407 4.48 -10.03 -12.40
C TYR A 407 3.75 -10.17 -13.74
N ASN A 408 3.94 -11.27 -14.48
CA ASN A 408 3.28 -11.48 -15.75
C ASN A 408 1.80 -11.79 -15.60
N GLN A 409 1.41 -12.42 -14.47
CA GLN A 409 -0.01 -12.62 -14.16
C GLN A 409 -0.64 -11.38 -13.50
N THR A 410 0.17 -10.55 -12.86
CA THR A 410 -0.30 -9.39 -12.11
C THR A 410 -0.62 -8.21 -13.02
N PHE A 411 0.30 -7.83 -13.90
CA PHE A 411 0.17 -6.64 -14.74
C PHE A 411 -0.51 -6.96 -16.08
N MET A 412 -1.23 -5.97 -16.63
CA MET A 412 -1.99 -6.12 -17.87
C MET A 412 -1.08 -6.45 -19.06
N ASN A 413 0.08 -5.80 -19.16
CA ASN A 413 1.11 -6.12 -20.15
C ASN A 413 2.52 -5.78 -19.63
N ALA A 414 3.54 -6.06 -20.45
CA ALA A 414 4.95 -5.85 -20.10
C ALA A 414 5.32 -4.37 -19.96
N GLU A 415 4.79 -3.49 -20.81
CA GLU A 415 5.06 -2.04 -20.76
C GLU A 415 4.58 -1.44 -19.43
N LEU A 416 3.37 -1.78 -19.00
CA LEU A 416 2.81 -1.30 -17.75
C LEU A 416 3.56 -1.86 -16.52
N ARG A 417 4.04 -3.10 -16.59
CA ARG A 417 4.92 -3.67 -15.57
C ARG A 417 6.25 -2.90 -15.50
N ASP A 418 6.88 -2.65 -16.64
CA ASP A 418 8.16 -1.95 -16.71
C ASP A 418 8.02 -0.51 -16.22
N TYR A 419 6.91 0.15 -16.55
CA TYR A 419 6.58 1.46 -16.00
C TYR A 419 6.48 1.41 -14.46
N TYR A 420 5.78 0.41 -13.90
CA TYR A 420 5.66 0.23 -12.46
C TYR A 420 7.02 0.06 -11.79
N VAL A 421 7.85 -0.84 -12.32
CA VAL A 421 9.16 -1.15 -11.74
C VAL A 421 10.07 0.09 -11.76
N ASN A 422 10.09 0.82 -12.86
CA ASN A 422 11.03 1.93 -13.05
C ASN A 422 10.54 3.26 -12.44
N ASN A 423 9.24 3.50 -12.42
CA ASN A 423 8.69 4.82 -12.07
C ASN A 423 7.88 4.85 -10.77
N ILE A 424 7.52 3.69 -10.22
CA ILE A 424 6.76 3.61 -8.96
C ILE A 424 7.59 2.88 -7.91
N ALA A 425 7.86 1.60 -8.12
CA ALA A 425 8.55 0.78 -7.13
C ALA A 425 10.04 1.12 -7.01
N GLY A 426 10.70 1.39 -8.14
CA GLY A 426 12.13 1.70 -8.19
C GLY A 426 12.53 3.13 -7.80
N ILE A 427 11.55 3.97 -7.43
CA ILE A 427 11.86 5.35 -7.03
C ILE A 427 12.63 5.39 -5.71
N SER A 428 13.60 6.28 -5.61
CA SER A 428 14.47 6.39 -4.42
C SER A 428 13.68 6.78 -3.16
N ALA A 429 14.18 6.36 -2.00
CA ALA A 429 13.51 6.49 -0.71
C ALA A 429 13.18 7.94 -0.32
N ASP A 430 14.00 8.90 -0.75
CA ASP A 430 13.80 10.33 -0.51
C ASP A 430 12.74 10.97 -1.41
N LYS A 431 12.24 10.23 -2.41
CA LYS A 431 11.23 10.68 -3.38
C LYS A 431 9.84 10.08 -3.14
N LYS A 432 9.65 9.28 -2.09
CA LYS A 432 8.34 8.75 -1.70
C LYS A 432 7.70 9.62 -0.63
N HIS A 433 6.42 9.90 -0.79
CA HIS A 433 5.59 10.59 0.20
C HIS A 433 4.47 9.68 0.69
N PHE A 434 4.34 9.57 2.01
CA PHE A 434 3.31 8.79 2.68
C PHE A 434 2.32 9.73 3.36
N ASP A 435 1.05 9.61 2.97
CA ASP A 435 -0.06 10.35 3.60
C ASP A 435 -0.63 9.54 4.77
N PHE A 436 -0.51 10.09 5.98
CA PHE A 436 -1.02 9.48 7.21
C PHE A 436 -2.33 10.11 7.71
N THR A 437 -3.01 10.93 6.91
CA THR A 437 -4.27 11.57 7.29
C THR A 437 -5.35 10.53 7.60
N GLY A 438 -5.53 9.54 6.72
CA GLY A 438 -6.48 8.45 6.92
C GLY A 438 -6.16 7.60 8.15
N SER A 439 -4.88 7.30 8.38
CA SER A 439 -4.40 6.59 9.57
C SER A 439 -4.80 7.30 10.86
N ALA A 440 -4.55 8.59 10.93
CA ALA A 440 -4.90 9.42 12.09
C ALA A 440 -6.41 9.48 12.31
N ALA A 441 -7.20 9.55 11.23
CA ALA A 441 -8.66 9.51 11.27
C ALA A 441 -9.17 8.22 11.91
N THR A 442 -8.75 7.08 11.37
CA THR A 442 -9.22 5.75 11.79
C THR A 442 -8.81 5.42 13.22
N VAL A 443 -7.54 5.63 13.54
CA VAL A 443 -6.97 5.27 14.85
C VAL A 443 -7.56 6.06 16.00
N PHE A 444 -7.88 7.33 15.79
CA PHE A 444 -8.36 8.22 16.86
C PHE A 444 -9.83 8.61 16.73
N GLY A 445 -10.55 8.05 15.76
CA GLY A 445 -11.98 8.29 15.58
C GLY A 445 -12.32 9.71 15.10
N TYR A 446 -11.43 10.36 14.35
CA TYR A 446 -11.68 11.68 13.77
C TYR A 446 -12.33 11.54 12.38
N SER A 447 -13.65 11.36 12.36
CA SER A 447 -14.41 11.18 11.10
C SER A 447 -14.24 12.34 10.11
N ALA A 448 -13.94 13.55 10.60
CA ALA A 448 -13.63 14.69 9.74
C ALA A 448 -12.33 14.49 8.92
N LEU A 449 -11.38 13.70 9.41
CA LEU A 449 -10.13 13.38 8.72
C LEU A 449 -10.22 12.13 7.86
N GLU A 450 -11.34 11.42 7.86
CA GLU A 450 -11.57 10.34 6.90
C GLU A 450 -11.47 10.89 5.47
N ARG A 451 -10.76 10.17 4.59
CA ARG A 451 -10.46 10.64 3.22
C ARG A 451 -11.72 11.08 2.47
N GLY A 452 -12.82 10.33 2.61
CA GLY A 452 -14.09 10.67 1.98
C GLY A 452 -14.67 11.98 2.50
N THR A 453 -14.46 12.32 3.75
CA THR A 453 -15.03 13.52 4.40
C THR A 453 -14.25 14.78 4.04
N TRP A 454 -12.96 14.85 4.39
CA TRP A 454 -12.19 16.09 4.19
C TRP A 454 -11.95 16.41 2.71
N VAL A 455 -11.67 15.39 1.89
CA VAL A 455 -11.49 15.59 0.44
C VAL A 455 -12.78 16.11 -0.18
N ASN A 456 -13.94 15.50 0.13
CA ASN A 456 -15.20 15.94 -0.44
C ASN A 456 -15.61 17.33 0.05
N THR A 457 -15.39 17.66 1.31
CA THR A 457 -15.63 19.00 1.84
C THR A 457 -14.81 20.04 1.08
N LEU A 458 -13.50 19.83 0.95
CA LEU A 458 -12.65 20.79 0.27
C LEU A 458 -12.87 20.82 -1.26
N ARG A 459 -13.24 19.70 -1.89
CA ARG A 459 -13.56 19.66 -3.34
C ARG A 459 -14.78 20.50 -3.71
N THR A 460 -15.77 20.57 -2.84
CA THR A 460 -17.04 21.30 -3.06
C THR A 460 -16.99 22.74 -2.59
N THR A 461 -15.96 23.12 -1.85
CA THR A 461 -15.76 24.47 -1.33
C THR A 461 -15.45 25.46 -2.45
N ASP A 462 -15.99 26.68 -2.35
CA ASP A 462 -15.57 27.79 -3.21
C ASP A 462 -14.07 28.08 -3.00
N ALA A 463 -13.32 28.31 -4.08
CA ALA A 463 -11.89 28.57 -4.05
C ALA A 463 -11.52 29.74 -3.11
N ALA A 464 -12.37 30.80 -3.05
CA ALA A 464 -12.18 31.94 -2.16
C ALA A 464 -12.35 31.59 -0.68
N GLN A 465 -13.09 30.53 -0.37
CA GLN A 465 -13.36 30.05 0.99
C GLN A 465 -12.42 28.92 1.42
N PHE A 466 -11.52 28.45 0.54
CA PHE A 466 -10.68 27.29 0.81
C PHE A 466 -9.93 27.37 2.15
N LYS A 467 -9.24 28.48 2.41
CA LYS A 467 -8.47 28.64 3.66
C LYS A 467 -9.38 28.65 4.91
N VAL A 468 -10.58 29.20 4.81
CA VAL A 468 -11.56 29.22 5.90
C VAL A 468 -12.05 27.79 6.17
N GLU A 469 -12.38 27.03 5.15
CA GLU A 469 -12.81 25.65 5.29
C GLU A 469 -11.67 24.73 5.77
N LEU A 470 -10.45 24.90 5.22
CA LEU A 470 -9.28 24.16 5.68
C LEU A 470 -8.99 24.40 7.16
N ALA A 471 -9.12 25.65 7.62
CA ALA A 471 -8.91 26.01 9.02
C ALA A 471 -9.87 25.29 9.99
N LYS A 472 -11.06 24.85 9.53
CA LYS A 472 -12.00 24.08 10.35
C LYS A 472 -11.45 22.70 10.74
N PHE A 473 -10.54 22.14 9.93
CA PHE A 473 -9.86 20.87 10.24
C PHE A 473 -8.65 21.04 11.17
N SER A 474 -8.22 22.27 11.44
CA SER A 474 -6.98 22.53 12.17
C SER A 474 -6.94 21.88 13.55
N ASN A 475 -8.06 21.92 14.28
CA ASN A 475 -8.13 21.35 15.62
C ASN A 475 -7.98 19.81 15.59
N GLU A 476 -8.70 19.14 14.68
CA GLU A 476 -8.65 17.68 14.53
C GLU A 476 -7.27 17.23 14.04
N VAL A 477 -6.72 17.90 13.03
CA VAL A 477 -5.38 17.60 12.50
C VAL A 477 -4.30 17.74 13.58
N ASN A 478 -4.28 18.88 14.29
CA ASN A 478 -3.29 19.12 15.34
C ASN A 478 -3.45 18.17 16.51
N THR A 479 -4.70 17.84 16.88
CA THR A 479 -4.96 16.87 17.96
C THR A 479 -4.53 15.45 17.52
N ALA A 480 -4.81 15.05 16.29
CA ALA A 480 -4.37 13.76 15.73
C ALA A 480 -2.84 13.66 15.69
N VAL A 481 -2.17 14.69 15.20
CA VAL A 481 -0.69 14.78 15.18
C VAL A 481 -0.11 14.63 16.59
N ASN A 482 -0.66 15.36 17.57
CA ASN A 482 -0.22 15.28 18.96
C ASN A 482 -0.40 13.86 19.53
N LYS A 483 -1.54 13.22 19.29
CA LYS A 483 -1.80 11.85 19.75
C LYS A 483 -0.88 10.83 19.08
N CYS A 484 -0.65 10.97 17.77
CA CYS A 484 0.33 10.13 17.06
C CYS A 484 1.72 10.25 17.71
N ASN A 485 2.18 11.47 17.96
CA ASN A 485 3.48 11.72 18.57
C ASN A 485 3.56 11.20 20.01
N GLN A 486 2.52 11.38 20.83
CA GLN A 486 2.45 10.82 22.18
C GLN A 486 2.55 9.29 22.18
N LEU A 487 1.82 8.64 21.26
CA LEU A 487 1.91 7.19 21.11
C LEU A 487 3.32 6.76 20.72
N VAL A 488 3.93 7.39 19.74
CA VAL A 488 5.32 7.12 19.32
C VAL A 488 6.29 7.31 20.47
N ASP A 489 6.18 8.39 21.26
CA ASP A 489 7.04 8.64 22.42
C ASP A 489 6.89 7.54 23.48
N SER A 490 5.66 7.04 23.70
CA SER A 490 5.41 5.92 24.61
C SER A 490 6.05 4.60 24.12
N ILE A 491 6.02 4.36 22.81
CA ILE A 491 6.65 3.19 22.19
C ILE A 491 8.16 3.27 22.30
N ILE A 492 8.76 4.43 22.02
CA ILE A 492 10.19 4.66 22.17
C ILE A 492 10.62 4.43 23.63
N ALA A 493 9.84 4.92 24.60
CA ALA A 493 10.13 4.73 26.02
C ALA A 493 10.03 3.26 26.45
N ARG A 494 9.06 2.52 25.89
CA ARG A 494 8.85 1.10 26.19
C ARG A 494 10.00 0.21 25.69
N ASP A 495 10.56 0.53 24.52
CA ASP A 495 11.48 -0.36 23.78
C ASP A 495 12.95 0.06 23.88
N LYS A 496 13.26 1.04 24.74
CA LYS A 496 14.63 1.37 25.16
C LYS A 496 15.22 0.19 25.93
#